data_e4fe0ca6c6b3b431ecc98a96cc946b00
#
_entry.id   e4fe0ca6c6b3b431ecc98a96cc946b00
#
_cell.length_a   1.000
_cell.length_b   1.000
_cell.length_c   1.000
_cell.angle_alpha   90.00
_cell.angle_beta   90.00
_cell.angle_gamma   90.00
#
_symmetry.space_group_name_H-M   'P 1'
#
loop_
_entity.id
_entity.type
_entity.pdbx_description
1 polymer ?
#
loop_
_entity_poly.entity_id
_entity_poly.type
_entity_poly.pdbx_seq_one_letter_code
_entity_poly.pdbx_strand_id
1 'polypeptide(L)'
;CTAKQTKAFELFVSRNAMNMEGLSEATIEKFIDSGFIHSFADIFHLKEHADEICKMDGFGEKSCSNLIASIDKARKVKLPALIYALGIPGIGVANAKVLARAFHQDLDKLRAATAEELTAVDGIGEVMAQAVCDYFNDSEKMGQLDSLLKELELVLEENNEKQYLENLTFVITGSVHHFANRNELKNYIEKHGGKAAGSVSAKTSYLINNDKESTSSKNKKAKELGVSILSEEDFLDLCKKMEAGE
;
A
#
# COMPACT_ATOMS: atom_id res chain seq x y z
N CYS A 1 -26.03 -0.60 11.53
CA CYS A 1 -25.91 -1.87 12.23
C CYS A 1 -24.57 -1.87 12.99
N THR A 2 -24.64 -1.89 14.32
CA THR A 2 -23.48 -1.79 15.25
C THR A 2 -22.36 -2.77 14.88
N ALA A 3 -22.70 -4.03 14.52
CA ALA A 3 -21.70 -5.03 14.16
C ALA A 3 -20.89 -4.68 12.88
N LYS A 4 -21.49 -4.00 11.89
CA LYS A 4 -20.75 -3.52 10.71
C LYS A 4 -19.83 -2.36 11.07
N GLN A 5 -20.29 -1.50 11.97
CA GLN A 5 -19.50 -0.36 12.45
C GLN A 5 -18.30 -0.84 13.26
N THR A 6 -18.48 -1.77 14.19
CA THR A 6 -17.37 -2.36 14.97
C THR A 6 -16.31 -2.96 14.03
N LYS A 7 -16.72 -3.76 13.04
CA LYS A 7 -15.77 -4.35 12.06
C LYS A 7 -15.01 -3.31 11.22
N ALA A 8 -15.66 -2.21 10.88
CA ALA A 8 -14.97 -1.12 10.17
C ALA A 8 -13.91 -0.46 11.06
N PHE A 9 -14.22 -0.24 12.34
CA PHE A 9 -13.24 0.26 13.31
C PHE A 9 -12.09 -0.72 13.55
N GLU A 10 -12.38 -2.03 13.68
CA GLU A 10 -11.36 -3.07 13.83
C GLU A 10 -10.37 -3.06 12.66
N LEU A 11 -10.88 -2.98 11.42
CA LEU A 11 -10.03 -2.86 10.25
C LEU A 11 -9.18 -1.59 10.31
N PHE A 12 -9.82 -0.46 10.62
CA PHE A 12 -9.18 0.85 10.67
C PHE A 12 -8.00 0.89 11.67
N VAL A 13 -8.16 0.31 12.86
CA VAL A 13 -7.11 0.31 13.89
C VAL A 13 -6.08 -0.81 13.72
N SER A 14 -6.30 -1.75 12.79
CA SER A 14 -5.48 -2.94 12.62
C SER A 14 -4.03 -2.62 12.25
N ARG A 15 -3.14 -3.61 12.43
CA ARG A 15 -1.69 -3.48 12.22
C ARG A 15 -1.30 -2.98 10.83
N ASN A 16 -2.01 -3.40 9.80
CA ASN A 16 -1.70 -3.01 8.42
C ASN A 16 -2.41 -1.72 7.98
N ALA A 17 -3.28 -1.19 8.81
CA ALA A 17 -3.99 0.08 8.64
C ALA A 17 -3.33 1.16 9.52
N MET A 18 -4.05 1.70 10.50
CA MET A 18 -3.53 2.76 11.36
C MET A 18 -2.60 2.26 12.47
N ASN A 19 -2.50 0.94 12.67
CA ASN A 19 -1.62 0.28 13.64
C ASN A 19 -1.73 0.86 15.06
N MET A 20 -2.97 0.96 15.56
CA MET A 20 -3.27 1.47 16.89
C MET A 20 -3.34 0.31 17.88
N GLU A 21 -2.56 0.39 18.96
CA GLU A 21 -2.57 -0.57 20.06
C GLU A 21 -3.57 -0.18 21.14
N GLY A 22 -4.13 -1.16 21.83
CA GLY A 22 -5.07 -0.95 22.93
C GLY A 22 -6.53 -0.82 22.51
N LEU A 23 -6.86 -0.93 21.22
CA LEU A 23 -8.21 -0.91 20.65
C LEU A 23 -8.62 -2.32 20.19
N SER A 24 -8.95 -3.20 21.16
CA SER A 24 -9.57 -4.49 20.86
C SER A 24 -11.05 -4.31 20.44
N GLU A 25 -11.65 -5.36 19.85
CA GLU A 25 -13.09 -5.37 19.51
C GLU A 25 -13.95 -4.94 20.70
N ALA A 26 -13.72 -5.55 21.86
CA ALA A 26 -14.47 -5.22 23.09
C ALA A 26 -14.24 -3.76 23.56
N THR A 27 -13.04 -3.21 23.34
CA THR A 27 -12.74 -1.82 23.68
C THR A 27 -13.46 -0.87 22.72
N ILE A 28 -13.46 -1.18 21.41
CA ILE A 28 -14.16 -0.42 20.39
C ILE A 28 -15.67 -0.39 20.69
N GLU A 29 -16.27 -1.55 21.01
CA GLU A 29 -17.68 -1.63 21.38
C GLU A 29 -18.01 -0.76 22.60
N LYS A 30 -17.19 -0.82 23.66
CA LYS A 30 -17.35 0.04 24.82
C LYS A 30 -17.32 1.53 24.47
N PHE A 31 -16.43 1.94 23.57
CA PHE A 31 -16.31 3.35 23.18
C PHE A 31 -17.46 3.80 22.30
N ILE A 32 -17.99 2.93 21.43
CA ILE A 32 -19.21 3.18 20.64
C ILE A 32 -20.40 3.33 21.59
N ASP A 33 -20.59 2.40 22.52
CA ASP A 33 -21.71 2.39 23.46
C ASP A 33 -21.67 3.59 24.43
N SER A 34 -20.46 4.04 24.78
CA SER A 34 -20.26 5.24 25.60
C SER A 34 -20.41 6.55 24.82
N GLY A 35 -20.58 6.47 23.48
CA GLY A 35 -20.71 7.65 22.62
C GLY A 35 -19.40 8.41 22.41
N PHE A 36 -18.24 7.79 22.71
CA PHE A 36 -16.94 8.44 22.50
C PHE A 36 -16.50 8.43 21.06
N ILE A 37 -16.92 7.41 20.28
CA ILE A 37 -16.59 7.29 18.86
C ILE A 37 -17.83 6.98 18.01
N HIS A 38 -18.04 7.75 16.95
CA HIS A 38 -19.07 7.57 15.94
C HIS A 38 -18.45 7.52 14.53
N SER A 39 -17.27 8.13 14.36
CA SER A 39 -16.48 8.19 13.13
C SER A 39 -15.02 7.85 13.40
N PHE A 40 -14.24 7.59 12.37
CA PHE A 40 -12.79 7.35 12.50
C PHE A 40 -12.04 8.56 13.07
N ALA A 41 -12.49 9.77 12.76
CA ALA A 41 -11.90 11.00 13.28
C ALA A 41 -12.03 11.09 14.80
N ASP A 42 -13.12 10.59 15.39
CA ASP A 42 -13.36 10.66 16.83
C ASP A 42 -12.32 9.86 17.63
N ILE A 43 -11.71 8.84 17.05
CA ILE A 43 -10.63 8.08 17.71
C ILE A 43 -9.49 9.02 18.10
N PHE A 44 -9.17 10.00 17.28
CA PHE A 44 -8.10 10.96 17.52
C PHE A 44 -8.44 12.00 18.60
N HIS A 45 -9.70 12.02 19.05
CA HIS A 45 -10.21 12.86 20.14
C HIS A 45 -10.40 12.10 21.44
N LEU A 46 -10.12 10.79 21.51
CA LEU A 46 -10.25 9.97 22.72
C LEU A 46 -9.45 10.52 23.91
N LYS A 47 -8.43 11.32 23.70
CA LYS A 47 -7.69 12.02 24.75
C LYS A 47 -8.60 12.93 25.60
N GLU A 48 -9.63 13.49 25.01
CA GLU A 48 -10.61 14.35 25.69
C GLU A 48 -11.44 13.57 26.73
N HIS A 49 -11.55 12.24 26.55
CA HIS A 49 -12.23 11.29 27.42
C HIS A 49 -11.28 10.50 28.32
N ALA A 50 -10.00 10.89 28.41
CA ALA A 50 -8.98 10.10 29.13
C ALA A 50 -9.35 9.79 30.58
N ASP A 51 -9.91 10.74 31.31
CA ASP A 51 -10.34 10.57 32.71
C ASP A 51 -11.47 9.55 32.86
N GLU A 52 -12.36 9.45 31.89
CA GLU A 52 -13.45 8.49 31.85
C GLU A 52 -12.94 7.11 31.44
N ILE A 53 -12.09 7.05 30.41
CA ILE A 53 -11.48 5.82 29.91
C ILE A 53 -10.63 5.14 31.00
N CYS A 54 -9.81 5.91 31.73
CA CYS A 54 -8.97 5.37 32.81
C CYS A 54 -9.77 4.73 33.97
N LYS A 55 -11.05 5.10 34.12
CA LYS A 55 -11.95 4.54 35.14
C LYS A 55 -12.77 3.35 34.62
N MET A 56 -12.73 3.07 33.33
CA MET A 56 -13.43 1.93 32.75
C MET A 56 -12.80 0.61 33.19
N ASP A 57 -13.64 -0.43 33.34
CA ASP A 57 -13.17 -1.78 33.61
C ASP A 57 -12.25 -2.30 32.52
N GLY A 58 -11.05 -2.77 32.91
CA GLY A 58 -9.98 -3.21 32.02
C GLY A 58 -8.99 -2.11 31.62
N PHE A 59 -9.21 -0.86 32.03
CA PHE A 59 -8.26 0.24 31.88
C PHE A 59 -7.66 0.65 33.24
N GLY A 60 -6.43 1.13 33.18
CA GLY A 60 -5.72 1.80 34.25
C GLY A 60 -4.89 2.92 33.65
N GLU A 61 -4.22 3.72 34.46
CA GLU A 61 -3.44 4.87 34.01
C GLU A 61 -2.42 4.51 32.91
N LYS A 62 -1.72 3.38 33.06
CA LYS A 62 -0.71 2.93 32.10
C LYS A 62 -1.33 2.53 30.75
N SER A 63 -2.41 1.77 30.75
CA SER A 63 -3.08 1.33 29.51
C SER A 63 -3.75 2.49 28.80
N CYS A 64 -4.34 3.43 29.53
CA CYS A 64 -4.90 4.67 28.99
C CYS A 64 -3.81 5.52 28.33
N SER A 65 -2.70 5.74 29.02
CA SER A 65 -1.56 6.50 28.49
C SER A 65 -0.96 5.85 27.23
N ASN A 66 -0.81 4.53 27.22
CA ASN A 66 -0.32 3.79 26.05
C ASN A 66 -1.29 3.90 24.87
N LEU A 67 -2.61 3.81 25.11
CA LEU A 67 -3.63 3.98 24.09
C LEU A 67 -3.53 5.35 23.45
N ILE A 68 -3.48 6.43 24.23
CA ILE A 68 -3.37 7.81 23.72
C ILE A 68 -2.09 8.00 22.94
N ALA A 69 -0.95 7.50 23.45
CA ALA A 69 0.34 7.56 22.73
C ALA A 69 0.30 6.80 21.39
N SER A 70 -0.36 5.65 21.33
CA SER A 70 -0.54 4.87 20.10
C SER A 70 -1.40 5.61 19.08
N ILE A 71 -2.48 6.25 19.52
CA ILE A 71 -3.35 7.09 18.67
C ILE A 71 -2.57 8.29 18.13
N ASP A 72 -1.82 9.00 18.97
CA ASP A 72 -1.03 10.15 18.54
C ASP A 72 0.04 9.76 17.52
N LYS A 73 0.67 8.60 17.70
CA LYS A 73 1.63 8.05 16.72
C LYS A 73 0.96 7.75 15.37
N ALA A 74 -0.28 7.28 15.36
CA ALA A 74 -1.02 6.94 14.16
C ALA A 74 -1.46 8.14 13.32
N ARG A 75 -1.34 9.38 13.83
CA ARG A 75 -1.56 10.60 13.04
C ARG A 75 -0.63 10.69 11.83
N LYS A 76 0.58 10.14 11.93
CA LYS A 76 1.51 10.02 10.79
C LYS A 76 1.29 8.69 10.10
N VAL A 77 0.69 8.73 8.92
CA VAL A 77 0.30 7.54 8.17
C VAL A 77 0.75 7.63 6.72
N LYS A 78 1.15 6.49 6.15
CA LYS A 78 1.45 6.36 4.72
C LYS A 78 0.17 6.14 3.94
N LEU A 79 0.10 6.66 2.71
CA LEU A 79 -1.08 6.53 1.86
C LEU A 79 -1.55 5.08 1.65
N PRO A 80 -0.70 4.06 1.42
CA PRO A 80 -1.16 2.68 1.31
C PRO A 80 -1.91 2.18 2.56
N ALA A 81 -1.43 2.54 3.74
CA ALA A 81 -2.07 2.15 4.99
C ALA A 81 -3.44 2.84 5.17
N LEU A 82 -3.53 4.13 4.82
CA LEU A 82 -4.81 4.84 4.81
C LEU A 82 -5.80 4.22 3.82
N ILE A 83 -5.40 3.96 2.57
CA ILE A 83 -6.27 3.32 1.56
C ILE A 83 -6.82 1.99 2.08
N TYR A 84 -5.97 1.16 2.69
CA TYR A 84 -6.40 -0.11 3.29
C TYR A 84 -7.36 0.12 4.46
N ALA A 85 -7.09 1.11 5.32
CA ALA A 85 -7.92 1.47 6.48
C ALA A 85 -9.34 1.92 6.10
N LEU A 86 -9.53 2.48 4.90
CA LEU A 86 -10.84 2.90 4.40
C LEU A 86 -11.80 1.72 4.15
N GLY A 87 -11.30 0.50 4.06
CA GLY A 87 -12.13 -0.70 3.91
C GLY A 87 -12.87 -0.79 2.59
N ILE A 88 -12.29 -0.26 1.50
CA ILE A 88 -12.89 -0.34 0.16
C ILE A 88 -12.98 -1.82 -0.25
N PRO A 89 -14.16 -2.32 -0.68
CA PRO A 89 -14.33 -3.71 -1.06
C PRO A 89 -13.31 -4.18 -2.11
N GLY A 90 -12.67 -5.32 -1.87
CA GLY A 90 -11.65 -5.89 -2.76
C GLY A 90 -10.27 -5.25 -2.68
N ILE A 91 -10.10 -4.14 -1.95
CA ILE A 91 -8.81 -3.47 -1.78
C ILE A 91 -8.16 -3.94 -0.48
N GLY A 92 -7.32 -4.96 -0.59
CA GLY A 92 -6.46 -5.44 0.49
C GLY A 92 -5.13 -4.68 0.55
N VAL A 93 -4.25 -5.08 1.47
CA VAL A 93 -2.93 -4.42 1.70
C VAL A 93 -2.11 -4.33 0.40
N ALA A 94 -2.06 -5.40 -0.40
CA ALA A 94 -1.30 -5.42 -1.65
C ALA A 94 -1.86 -4.43 -2.68
N ASN A 95 -3.18 -4.43 -2.89
CA ASN A 95 -3.85 -3.55 -3.84
C ASN A 95 -3.78 -2.08 -3.40
N ALA A 96 -3.84 -1.80 -2.10
CA ALA A 96 -3.65 -0.46 -1.55
C ALA A 96 -2.25 0.10 -1.88
N LYS A 97 -1.20 -0.73 -1.79
CA LYS A 97 0.16 -0.35 -2.21
C LYS A 97 0.27 -0.10 -3.71
N VAL A 98 -0.37 -0.95 -4.52
CA VAL A 98 -0.41 -0.80 -5.98
C VAL A 98 -1.09 0.52 -6.36
N LEU A 99 -2.26 0.82 -5.78
CA LEU A 99 -2.98 2.07 -6.03
C LEU A 99 -2.18 3.30 -5.59
N ALA A 100 -1.63 3.30 -4.37
CA ALA A 100 -0.83 4.42 -3.90
C ALA A 100 0.37 4.72 -4.82
N ARG A 101 1.03 3.67 -5.32
CA ARG A 101 2.15 3.81 -6.26
C ARG A 101 1.69 4.32 -7.62
N ALA A 102 0.62 3.74 -8.18
CA ALA A 102 0.09 4.12 -9.51
C ALA A 102 -0.33 5.59 -9.56
N PHE A 103 -0.85 6.11 -8.45
CA PHE A 103 -1.25 7.51 -8.31
C PHE A 103 -0.20 8.39 -7.61
N HIS A 104 1.09 7.96 -7.64
CA HIS A 104 2.25 8.76 -7.18
C HIS A 104 2.17 9.23 -5.73
N GLN A 105 1.60 8.41 -4.82
CA GLN A 105 1.38 8.74 -3.41
C GLN A 105 0.48 9.98 -3.21
N ASP A 106 -0.35 10.30 -4.19
CA ASP A 106 -1.25 11.46 -4.21
C ASP A 106 -2.70 10.99 -4.04
N LEU A 107 -3.28 11.27 -2.86
CA LEU A 107 -4.66 10.87 -2.54
C LEU A 107 -5.67 11.61 -3.42
N ASP A 108 -5.43 12.87 -3.76
CA ASP A 108 -6.38 13.66 -4.56
C ASP A 108 -6.44 13.14 -6.00
N LYS A 109 -5.33 12.70 -6.56
CA LYS A 109 -5.32 12.00 -7.85
C LYS A 109 -6.10 10.69 -7.80
N LEU A 110 -5.91 9.90 -6.74
CA LEU A 110 -6.66 8.65 -6.56
C LEU A 110 -8.17 8.91 -6.41
N ARG A 111 -8.56 9.95 -5.66
CA ARG A 111 -9.97 10.36 -5.49
C ARG A 111 -10.63 10.80 -6.79
N ALA A 112 -9.87 11.42 -7.69
CA ALA A 112 -10.36 11.92 -8.98
C ALA A 112 -10.25 10.89 -10.12
N ALA A 113 -9.67 9.72 -9.86
CA ALA A 113 -9.41 8.70 -10.87
C ALA A 113 -10.70 8.12 -11.46
N THR A 114 -10.73 7.95 -12.77
CA THR A 114 -11.80 7.27 -13.48
C THR A 114 -11.68 5.74 -13.39
N ALA A 115 -12.77 5.02 -13.67
CA ALA A 115 -12.73 3.55 -13.70
C ALA A 115 -11.74 3.03 -14.76
N GLU A 116 -11.58 3.73 -15.88
CA GLU A 116 -10.63 3.38 -16.95
C GLU A 116 -9.17 3.55 -16.48
N GLU A 117 -8.87 4.64 -15.80
CA GLU A 117 -7.52 4.86 -15.23
C GLU A 117 -7.19 3.81 -14.16
N LEU A 118 -8.16 3.46 -13.32
CA LEU A 118 -7.99 2.44 -12.29
C LEU A 118 -7.79 1.04 -12.89
N THR A 119 -8.56 0.66 -13.92
CA THR A 119 -8.40 -0.64 -14.59
C THR A 119 -7.13 -0.74 -15.40
N ALA A 120 -6.54 0.38 -15.83
CA ALA A 120 -5.22 0.40 -16.48
C ALA A 120 -4.08 0.04 -15.51
N VAL A 121 -4.33 0.07 -14.20
CA VAL A 121 -3.35 -0.33 -13.17
C VAL A 121 -3.27 -1.85 -13.10
N ASP A 122 -2.08 -2.39 -13.29
CA ASP A 122 -1.85 -3.85 -13.23
C ASP A 122 -2.27 -4.42 -11.87
N GLY A 123 -3.13 -5.44 -11.90
CA GLY A 123 -3.69 -6.07 -10.69
C GLY A 123 -5.00 -5.45 -10.18
N ILE A 124 -5.49 -4.37 -10.78
CA ILE A 124 -6.79 -3.77 -10.46
C ILE A 124 -7.79 -4.13 -11.57
N GLY A 125 -8.72 -5.02 -11.27
CA GLY A 125 -9.79 -5.40 -12.19
C GLY A 125 -11.00 -4.46 -12.10
N GLU A 126 -11.94 -4.60 -13.04
CA GLU A 126 -13.15 -3.76 -13.16
C GLU A 126 -13.96 -3.68 -11.85
N VAL A 127 -14.12 -4.80 -11.14
CA VAL A 127 -14.88 -4.84 -9.87
C VAL A 127 -14.18 -3.97 -8.78
N MET A 128 -12.86 -4.04 -8.70
CA MET A 128 -12.09 -3.23 -7.75
C MET A 128 -12.10 -1.75 -8.15
N ALA A 129 -11.92 -1.46 -9.43
CA ALA A 129 -11.98 -0.10 -9.96
C ALA A 129 -13.34 0.55 -9.67
N GLN A 130 -14.44 -0.18 -9.90
CA GLN A 130 -15.79 0.31 -9.60
C GLN A 130 -15.97 0.54 -8.11
N ALA A 131 -15.48 -0.36 -7.24
CA ALA A 131 -15.58 -0.19 -5.79
C ALA A 131 -14.83 1.05 -5.29
N VAL A 132 -13.66 1.36 -5.89
CA VAL A 132 -12.89 2.58 -5.59
C VAL A 132 -13.68 3.83 -6.04
N CYS A 133 -14.22 3.83 -7.26
CA CYS A 133 -15.07 4.92 -7.76
C CYS A 133 -16.31 5.12 -6.89
N ASP A 134 -17.02 4.06 -6.54
CA ASP A 134 -18.21 4.14 -5.69
C ASP A 134 -17.89 4.69 -4.31
N TYR A 135 -16.74 4.31 -3.75
CA TYR A 135 -16.30 4.84 -2.46
C TYR A 135 -16.07 6.35 -2.51
N PHE A 136 -15.33 6.83 -3.50
CA PHE A 136 -14.99 8.25 -3.62
C PHE A 136 -16.11 9.12 -4.19
N ASN A 137 -17.13 8.53 -4.80
CA ASN A 137 -18.35 9.24 -5.22
C ASN A 137 -19.45 9.29 -4.13
N ASP A 138 -19.26 8.58 -3.02
CA ASP A 138 -20.18 8.59 -1.88
C ASP A 138 -19.93 9.85 -1.03
N SER A 139 -20.86 10.78 -1.03
CA SER A 139 -20.70 12.06 -0.33
C SER A 139 -20.58 11.94 1.19
N GLU A 140 -21.22 10.93 1.80
CA GLU A 140 -21.11 10.67 3.24
C GLU A 140 -19.69 10.19 3.59
N LYS A 141 -19.17 9.20 2.84
CA LYS A 141 -17.81 8.70 3.02
C LYS A 141 -16.77 9.77 2.77
N MET A 142 -17.01 10.64 1.78
CA MET A 142 -16.10 11.75 1.51
C MET A 142 -16.08 12.78 2.64
N GLY A 143 -17.23 13.11 3.22
CA GLY A 143 -17.29 13.99 4.39
C GLY A 143 -16.57 13.40 5.61
N GLN A 144 -16.71 12.09 5.84
CA GLN A 144 -16.00 11.36 6.88
C GLN A 144 -14.48 11.34 6.63
N LEU A 145 -14.06 11.09 5.38
CA LEU A 145 -12.65 11.11 5.00
C LEU A 145 -12.04 12.51 5.15
N ASP A 146 -12.73 13.55 4.72
CA ASP A 146 -12.26 14.94 4.87
C ASP A 146 -12.11 15.35 6.35
N SER A 147 -13.00 14.84 7.22
CA SER A 147 -12.87 15.03 8.66
C SER A 147 -11.67 14.26 9.24
N LEU A 148 -11.46 13.02 8.78
CA LEU A 148 -10.33 12.19 9.16
C LEU A 148 -8.99 12.81 8.74
N LEU A 149 -8.91 13.35 7.52
CA LEU A 149 -7.69 13.96 6.98
C LEU A 149 -7.22 15.18 7.77
N LYS A 150 -8.10 15.85 8.51
CA LYS A 150 -7.72 16.95 9.42
C LYS A 150 -6.92 16.46 10.63
N GLU A 151 -7.09 15.18 10.98
CA GLU A 151 -6.41 14.54 12.10
C GLU A 151 -5.09 13.86 11.68
N LEU A 152 -4.86 13.69 10.37
CA LEU A 152 -3.76 12.91 9.81
C LEU A 152 -2.72 13.79 9.12
N GLU A 153 -1.48 13.37 9.23
CA GLU A 153 -0.35 13.80 8.42
C GLU A 153 0.03 12.65 7.48
N LEU A 154 -0.27 12.80 6.17
CA LEU A 154 0.18 11.85 5.18
C LEU A 154 1.68 11.99 4.99
N VAL A 155 2.43 10.97 5.43
CA VAL A 155 3.86 10.90 5.20
C VAL A 155 4.13 10.16 3.90
N LEU A 156 4.98 10.72 3.05
CA LEU A 156 5.45 10.02 1.87
C LEU A 156 6.21 8.77 2.32
N GLU A 157 6.04 7.68 1.59
CA GLU A 157 7.05 6.63 1.68
C GLU A 157 8.35 7.31 1.28
N GLU A 158 9.26 7.45 2.24
CA GLU A 158 10.64 7.75 1.89
C GLU A 158 11.12 6.57 1.06
N ASN A 159 11.02 6.70 -0.26
CA ASN A 159 11.83 5.92 -1.17
C ASN A 159 13.26 6.45 -0.96
N ASN A 160 13.88 6.07 0.16
CA ASN A 160 15.28 6.35 0.45
C ASN A 160 16.20 5.61 -0.53
N GLU A 161 15.62 4.87 -1.47
CA GLU A 161 16.36 4.18 -2.50
C GLU A 161 16.32 4.98 -3.79
N LYS A 162 17.48 5.24 -4.31
CA LYS A 162 17.66 5.93 -5.59
C LYS A 162 16.84 5.23 -6.68
N GLN A 163 16.05 5.97 -7.45
CA GLN A 163 15.15 5.45 -8.49
C GLN A 163 15.91 5.27 -9.81
N TYR A 164 17.08 4.61 -9.77
CA TYR A 164 17.99 4.49 -10.92
C TYR A 164 17.51 3.52 -12.01
N LEU A 165 16.43 2.75 -11.77
CA LEU A 165 15.80 1.89 -12.76
C LEU A 165 14.55 2.51 -13.40
N GLU A 166 14.30 3.80 -13.16
CA GLU A 166 13.14 4.51 -13.70
C GLU A 166 13.07 4.40 -15.23
N ASN A 167 11.86 4.23 -15.77
CA ASN A 167 11.57 4.02 -17.20
C ASN A 167 12.10 2.70 -17.80
N LEU A 168 12.70 1.80 -17.03
CA LEU A 168 13.12 0.50 -17.50
C LEU A 168 12.07 -0.57 -17.17
N THR A 169 11.81 -1.44 -18.16
CA THR A 169 10.91 -2.60 -18.00
C THR A 169 11.71 -3.89 -18.08
N PHE A 170 11.61 -4.69 -17.05
CA PHE A 170 12.29 -5.98 -16.92
C PHE A 170 11.29 -7.13 -17.01
N VAL A 171 11.70 -8.23 -17.61
CA VAL A 171 11.00 -9.51 -17.55
C VAL A 171 11.91 -10.52 -16.90
N ILE A 172 11.39 -11.32 -15.97
CA ILE A 172 12.17 -12.33 -15.24
C ILE A 172 11.73 -13.71 -15.70
N THR A 173 12.69 -14.57 -15.98
CA THR A 173 12.44 -15.99 -16.31
C THR A 173 13.59 -16.87 -15.79
N GLY A 174 13.34 -18.18 -15.69
CA GLY A 174 14.34 -19.11 -15.16
C GLY A 174 14.47 -19.09 -13.63
N SER A 175 15.54 -19.69 -13.14
CA SER A 175 15.89 -19.72 -11.71
C SER A 175 16.71 -18.49 -11.33
N VAL A 176 16.50 -17.98 -10.13
CA VAL A 176 17.30 -16.91 -9.51
C VAL A 176 18.22 -17.51 -8.44
N HIS A 177 19.38 -16.91 -8.22
CA HIS A 177 20.43 -17.41 -7.31
C HIS A 177 20.90 -16.36 -6.30
N HIS A 178 20.88 -15.06 -6.67
CA HIS A 178 21.25 -13.93 -5.81
C HIS A 178 20.07 -13.41 -4.97
N PHE A 179 18.85 -13.71 -5.42
CA PHE A 179 17.61 -13.39 -4.71
C PHE A 179 16.96 -14.69 -4.24
N ALA A 180 16.27 -14.69 -3.11
CA ALA A 180 15.60 -15.85 -2.56
C ALA A 180 14.56 -16.46 -3.53
N ASN A 181 13.93 -15.61 -4.34
CA ASN A 181 12.98 -16.01 -5.37
C ASN A 181 12.73 -14.86 -6.38
N ARG A 182 11.99 -15.17 -7.46
CA ARG A 182 11.64 -14.17 -8.49
C ARG A 182 10.81 -13.00 -7.98
N ASN A 183 10.02 -13.20 -6.94
CA ASN A 183 9.22 -12.11 -6.35
C ASN A 183 10.11 -11.12 -5.60
N GLU A 184 11.16 -11.58 -4.94
CA GLU A 184 12.13 -10.70 -4.28
C GLU A 184 12.89 -9.85 -5.32
N LEU A 185 13.34 -10.46 -6.42
CA LEU A 185 13.96 -9.72 -7.54
C LEU A 185 12.97 -8.72 -8.16
N LYS A 186 11.70 -9.11 -8.34
CA LYS A 186 10.65 -8.20 -8.81
C LYS A 186 10.50 -7.00 -7.86
N ASN A 187 10.38 -7.26 -6.57
CA ASN A 187 10.27 -6.21 -5.55
C ASN A 187 11.50 -5.28 -5.55
N TYR A 188 12.70 -5.84 -5.73
CA TYR A 188 13.93 -5.06 -5.85
C TYR A 188 13.85 -4.09 -7.03
N ILE A 189 13.48 -4.58 -8.23
CA ILE A 189 13.33 -3.75 -9.44
C ILE A 189 12.31 -2.63 -9.20
N GLU A 190 11.13 -2.97 -8.68
CA GLU A 190 10.05 -2.01 -8.44
C GLU A 190 10.41 -0.98 -7.36
N LYS A 191 11.17 -1.38 -6.35
CA LYS A 191 11.65 -0.52 -5.28
C LYS A 191 12.62 0.56 -5.78
N HIS A 192 13.38 0.25 -6.85
CA HIS A 192 14.31 1.18 -7.49
C HIS A 192 13.72 1.88 -8.74
N GLY A 193 12.40 1.88 -8.89
CA GLY A 193 11.69 2.62 -9.93
C GLY A 193 11.47 1.88 -11.25
N GLY A 194 11.99 0.66 -11.40
CA GLY A 194 11.79 -0.17 -12.58
C GLY A 194 10.42 -0.84 -12.61
N LYS A 195 10.00 -1.31 -13.78
CA LYS A 195 8.77 -2.09 -13.98
C LYS A 195 9.11 -3.55 -14.22
N ALA A 196 8.49 -4.48 -13.47
CA ALA A 196 8.60 -5.91 -13.71
C ALA A 196 7.35 -6.41 -14.45
N ALA A 197 7.52 -6.89 -15.69
CA ALA A 197 6.44 -7.38 -16.55
C ALA A 197 6.42 -8.92 -16.63
N GLY A 198 5.25 -9.50 -16.86
CA GLY A 198 5.07 -10.94 -16.97
C GLY A 198 5.50 -11.53 -18.32
N SER A 199 5.50 -10.73 -19.40
CA SER A 199 5.80 -11.15 -20.78
C SER A 199 6.71 -10.19 -21.50
N VAL A 200 7.52 -10.71 -22.44
CA VAL A 200 8.41 -9.92 -23.28
C VAL A 200 7.60 -9.22 -24.39
N SER A 201 7.86 -7.93 -24.58
CA SER A 201 7.24 -7.10 -25.62
C SER A 201 8.26 -6.08 -26.14
N ALA A 202 7.89 -5.31 -27.16
CA ALA A 202 8.72 -4.24 -27.69
C ALA A 202 9.05 -3.13 -26.67
N LYS A 203 8.30 -3.07 -25.55
CA LYS A 203 8.54 -2.14 -24.44
C LYS A 203 9.46 -2.72 -23.34
N THR A 204 9.91 -3.96 -23.50
CA THR A 204 10.82 -4.61 -22.55
C THR A 204 12.23 -4.10 -22.76
N SER A 205 12.85 -3.56 -21.73
CA SER A 205 14.24 -3.09 -21.76
C SER A 205 15.22 -4.24 -21.65
N TYR A 206 14.96 -5.16 -20.72
CA TYR A 206 15.83 -6.31 -20.43
C TYR A 206 15.04 -7.55 -20.05
N LEU A 207 15.54 -8.73 -20.47
CA LEU A 207 15.11 -10.03 -19.94
C LEU A 207 16.17 -10.54 -18.96
N ILE A 208 15.79 -10.83 -17.72
CA ILE A 208 16.69 -11.42 -16.72
C ILE A 208 16.52 -12.94 -16.75
N ASN A 209 17.59 -13.63 -17.12
CA ASN A 209 17.67 -15.08 -17.12
C ASN A 209 19.13 -15.54 -16.97
N ASN A 210 19.44 -16.31 -15.93
CA ASN A 210 20.79 -16.86 -15.73
C ASN A 210 21.22 -17.83 -16.83
N ASP A 211 20.26 -18.52 -17.48
CA ASP A 211 20.51 -19.31 -18.69
C ASP A 211 20.20 -18.48 -19.94
N LYS A 212 21.21 -17.74 -20.43
CA LYS A 212 21.07 -16.88 -21.64
C LYS A 212 20.80 -17.70 -22.90
N GLU A 213 21.20 -18.97 -22.95
CA GLU A 213 20.99 -19.84 -24.09
C GLU A 213 19.70 -20.66 -24.01
N SER A 214 18.90 -20.44 -22.96
CA SER A 214 17.60 -21.08 -22.75
C SER A 214 16.72 -21.01 -24.01
N THR A 215 16.08 -22.13 -24.35
CA THR A 215 15.11 -22.24 -25.45
C THR A 215 13.68 -21.86 -25.04
N SER A 216 13.51 -21.26 -23.85
CA SER A 216 12.21 -20.83 -23.36
C SER A 216 11.54 -19.84 -24.31
N SER A 217 10.22 -19.80 -24.32
CA SER A 217 9.44 -18.87 -25.15
C SER A 217 9.81 -17.40 -24.90
N LYS A 218 10.14 -17.04 -23.65
CA LYS A 218 10.58 -15.67 -23.32
C LYS A 218 11.96 -15.34 -23.90
N ASN A 219 12.93 -16.28 -23.82
CA ASN A 219 14.25 -16.09 -24.43
C ASN A 219 14.15 -15.96 -25.95
N LYS A 220 13.37 -16.83 -26.62
CA LYS A 220 13.15 -16.74 -28.07
C LYS A 220 12.57 -15.39 -28.45
N LYS A 221 11.51 -14.96 -27.74
CA LYS A 221 10.87 -13.68 -28.02
C LYS A 221 11.77 -12.47 -27.74
N ALA A 222 12.64 -12.54 -26.72
CA ALA A 222 13.62 -11.50 -26.46
C ALA A 222 14.65 -11.39 -27.61
N LYS A 223 15.17 -12.52 -28.08
CA LYS A 223 16.09 -12.58 -29.25
C LYS A 223 15.40 -12.04 -30.51
N GLU A 224 14.14 -12.39 -30.77
CA GLU A 224 13.36 -11.89 -31.91
C GLU A 224 13.14 -10.37 -31.86
N LEU A 225 12.93 -9.80 -30.69
CA LEU A 225 12.66 -8.37 -30.51
C LEU A 225 13.93 -7.54 -30.24
N GLY A 226 15.10 -8.18 -30.23
CA GLY A 226 16.38 -7.48 -29.95
C GLY A 226 16.50 -7.03 -28.48
N VAL A 227 15.73 -7.65 -27.56
CA VAL A 227 15.80 -7.35 -26.13
C VAL A 227 17.02 -8.06 -25.52
N SER A 228 17.88 -7.28 -24.85
CA SER A 228 19.09 -7.82 -24.21
C SER A 228 18.74 -8.77 -23.05
N ILE A 229 19.43 -9.92 -23.01
CA ILE A 229 19.28 -10.92 -21.95
C ILE A 229 20.43 -10.76 -20.97
N LEU A 230 20.10 -10.49 -19.71
CA LEU A 230 21.03 -10.32 -18.60
C LEU A 230 20.98 -11.54 -17.68
N SER A 231 22.14 -11.95 -17.15
CA SER A 231 22.16 -12.77 -15.94
C SER A 231 21.83 -11.93 -14.70
N GLU A 232 21.62 -12.52 -13.53
CA GLU A 232 21.47 -11.76 -12.28
C GLU A 232 22.73 -10.93 -11.98
N GLU A 233 23.92 -11.45 -12.29
CA GLU A 233 25.19 -10.71 -12.11
C GLU A 233 25.24 -9.49 -13.02
N ASP A 234 24.94 -9.65 -14.32
CA ASP A 234 24.88 -8.52 -15.25
C ASP A 234 23.85 -7.47 -14.80
N PHE A 235 22.70 -7.91 -14.28
CA PHE A 235 21.67 -7.02 -13.76
C PHE A 235 22.17 -6.24 -12.54
N LEU A 236 22.84 -6.90 -11.59
CA LEU A 236 23.39 -6.22 -10.41
C LEU A 236 24.51 -5.24 -10.78
N ASP A 237 25.32 -5.57 -11.77
CA ASP A 237 26.37 -4.66 -12.28
C ASP A 237 25.76 -3.48 -13.02
N LEU A 238 24.67 -3.68 -13.80
CA LEU A 238 23.89 -2.59 -14.40
C LEU A 238 23.34 -1.67 -13.29
N CYS A 239 22.77 -2.24 -12.24
CA CYS A 239 22.26 -1.46 -11.10
C CYS A 239 23.34 -0.58 -10.47
N LYS A 240 24.55 -1.14 -10.23
CA LYS A 240 25.69 -0.37 -9.65
C LYS A 240 26.11 0.80 -10.53
N LYS A 241 26.19 0.59 -11.86
CA LYS A 241 26.54 1.64 -12.83
C LYS A 241 25.49 2.75 -12.85
N MET A 242 24.22 2.37 -12.95
CA MET A 242 23.12 3.34 -12.97
C MET A 242 22.98 4.10 -11.63
N GLU A 243 23.24 3.44 -10.51
CA GLU A 243 23.27 4.08 -9.20
C GLU A 243 24.40 5.11 -9.07
N ALA A 244 25.54 4.83 -9.71
CA ALA A 244 26.69 5.74 -9.78
C ALA A 244 26.49 6.89 -10.78
N GLY A 245 25.49 6.80 -11.67
CA GLY A 245 25.23 7.80 -12.70
C GLY A 245 26.11 7.64 -13.96
N GLU A 246 26.58 6.40 -14.21
CA GLU A 246 27.35 6.00 -15.39
C GLU A 246 26.47 5.43 -16.51
#